data_1d53c6cdcba5165abbebb658a49ef0d7
#
_entry.id   1d53c6cdcba5165abbebb658a49ef0d7
#
_cell.length_a   1.000
_cell.length_b   1.000
_cell.length_c   1.000
_cell.angle_alpha   90.00
_cell.angle_beta   90.00
_cell.angle_gamma   90.00
#
_symmetry.space_group_name_H-M   'P 1'
#
loop_
_entity.id
_entity.type
_entity.pdbx_description
1 polymer ?
#
loop_
_entity_poly.entity_id
_entity_poly.type
_entity_poly.pdbx_seq_one_letter_code
_entity_poly.pdbx_strand_id
1 'polypeptide(L)'
;MCKSADHIFLDRIDLQVVVEAVGIEEMTNLPKGEPSANIRERVIKASKIQEERFKGHKLIHCNAQMISALMQEYAALDAECTTVLRDAIRRLNLSARAYTVLSR
;
A
#
# COMPACT_ATOMS: atom_id res chain seq x y z
N MET A 1 1.06 -29.82 -4.56
CA MET A 1 1.14 -29.57 -3.13
C MET A 1 2.28 -28.61 -2.82
N CYS A 2 2.12 -27.31 -3.07
CA CYS A 2 3.10 -26.26 -2.72
C CYS A 2 2.37 -24.96 -2.37
N LYS A 3 1.36 -25.03 -1.50
CA LYS A 3 0.54 -23.87 -1.13
C LYS A 3 1.11 -23.06 0.05
N SER A 4 2.10 -23.55 0.76
CA SER A 4 2.61 -22.92 1.98
C SER A 4 3.75 -21.92 1.74
N ALA A 5 4.62 -22.18 0.75
CA ALA A 5 5.74 -21.28 0.45
C ALA A 5 5.30 -20.00 -0.29
N ASP A 6 4.31 -20.15 -1.17
CA ASP A 6 3.78 -19.03 -1.96
C ASP A 6 3.11 -17.97 -1.09
N HIS A 7 2.40 -18.36 -0.04
CA HIS A 7 1.78 -17.42 0.91
C HIS A 7 2.79 -16.56 1.66
N ILE A 8 3.92 -17.15 2.11
CA ILE A 8 4.96 -16.41 2.84
C ILE A 8 5.64 -15.39 1.92
N PHE A 9 5.83 -15.74 0.65
CA PHE A 9 6.43 -14.83 -0.33
C PHE A 9 5.47 -13.69 -0.68
N LEU A 10 4.21 -14.00 -0.98
CA LEU A 10 3.18 -13.01 -1.31
C LEU A 10 2.90 -12.05 -0.15
N ASP A 11 2.98 -12.52 1.10
CA ASP A 11 2.80 -11.69 2.30
C ASP A 11 3.87 -10.58 2.43
N ARG A 12 5.00 -10.71 1.72
CA ARG A 12 6.06 -9.69 1.67
C ARG A 12 5.88 -8.65 0.58
N ILE A 13 4.94 -8.87 -0.33
CA ILE A 13 4.62 -7.95 -1.44
C ILE A 13 3.41 -7.12 -1.02
N ASP A 14 3.64 -5.84 -0.74
CA ASP A 14 2.62 -4.94 -0.18
C ASP A 14 1.51 -4.60 -1.19
N LEU A 15 1.84 -4.54 -2.48
CA LEU A 15 0.88 -4.25 -3.56
C LEU A 15 0.87 -5.40 -4.58
N GLN A 16 -0.32 -5.94 -4.82
CA GLN A 16 -0.54 -7.01 -5.79
C GLN A 16 -1.61 -6.54 -6.79
N VAL A 17 -1.25 -6.52 -8.06
CA VAL A 17 -2.14 -6.10 -9.14
C VAL A 17 -2.38 -7.27 -10.08
N VAL A 18 -3.63 -7.61 -10.32
CA VAL A 18 -4.01 -8.59 -11.33
C VAL A 18 -4.08 -7.87 -12.68
N VAL A 19 -3.31 -8.34 -13.63
CA VAL A 19 -3.31 -7.85 -15.01
C VAL A 19 -3.92 -8.92 -15.89
N GLU A 20 -5.05 -8.59 -16.52
CA GLU A 20 -5.70 -9.48 -17.48
C GLU A 20 -5.08 -9.36 -18.87
N ALA A 21 -5.22 -10.40 -19.68
CA ALA A 21 -4.77 -10.35 -21.07
C ALA A 21 -5.65 -9.38 -21.85
N VAL A 22 -5.01 -8.46 -22.58
CA VAL A 22 -5.71 -7.49 -23.44
C VAL A 22 -6.03 -8.15 -24.77
N GLY A 23 -7.27 -8.05 -25.21
CA GLY A 23 -7.70 -8.54 -26.53
C GLY A 23 -7.05 -7.77 -27.67
N ILE A 24 -6.86 -8.43 -28.81
CA ILE A 24 -6.21 -7.81 -30.00
C ILE A 24 -6.99 -6.57 -30.47
N GLU A 25 -8.32 -6.60 -30.37
CA GLU A 25 -9.19 -5.48 -30.75
C GLU A 25 -9.03 -4.27 -29.81
N GLU A 26 -8.84 -4.54 -28.52
CA GLU A 26 -8.56 -3.50 -27.53
C GLU A 26 -7.18 -2.88 -27.73
N MET A 27 -6.17 -3.67 -28.11
CA MET A 27 -4.81 -3.17 -28.35
C MET A 27 -4.74 -2.16 -29.50
N THR A 28 -5.62 -2.28 -30.50
CA THR A 28 -5.66 -1.36 -31.66
C THR A 28 -6.44 -0.08 -31.40
N ASN A 29 -7.34 -0.06 -30.41
CA ASN A 29 -8.25 1.05 -30.13
C ASN A 29 -8.07 1.68 -28.73
N LEU A 30 -7.01 1.33 -28.02
CA LEU A 30 -6.77 1.90 -26.69
C LEU A 30 -6.59 3.43 -26.78
N PRO A 31 -7.35 4.20 -26.00
CA PRO A 31 -7.08 5.62 -25.84
C PRO A 31 -5.69 5.82 -25.23
N LYS A 32 -5.04 6.93 -25.57
CA LYS A 32 -3.76 7.26 -24.93
C LYS A 32 -3.94 7.32 -23.42
N GLY A 33 -3.09 6.59 -22.71
CA GLY A 33 -3.04 6.64 -21.25
C GLY A 33 -2.68 8.03 -20.70
N GLU A 34 -2.82 8.19 -19.41
CA GLU A 34 -2.44 9.43 -18.75
C GLU A 34 -0.95 9.75 -18.97
N PRO A 35 -0.59 10.99 -19.30
CA PRO A 35 0.81 11.39 -19.45
C PRO A 35 1.62 11.19 -18.17
N SER A 36 2.84 10.69 -18.30
CA SER A 36 3.75 10.47 -17.15
C SER A 36 4.02 11.73 -16.34
N ALA A 37 3.92 12.92 -16.97
CA ALA A 37 4.07 14.20 -16.29
C ALA A 37 3.01 14.42 -15.21
N ASN A 38 1.75 14.09 -15.50
CA ASN A 38 0.65 14.22 -14.54
C ASN A 38 0.80 13.23 -13.37
N ILE A 39 1.21 11.99 -13.69
CA ILE A 39 1.48 10.97 -12.68
C ILE A 39 2.61 11.44 -11.77
N ARG A 40 3.71 11.93 -12.36
CA ARG A 40 4.86 12.45 -11.60
C ARG A 40 4.47 13.59 -10.66
N GLU A 41 3.64 14.51 -11.12
CA GLU A 41 3.18 15.63 -10.29
C GLU A 41 2.43 15.14 -9.04
N ARG A 42 1.52 14.16 -9.18
CA ARG A 42 0.82 13.55 -8.04
C ARG A 42 1.78 12.85 -7.07
N VAL A 43 2.74 12.11 -7.61
CA VAL A 43 3.77 11.42 -6.80
C VAL A 43 4.61 12.43 -6.03
N ILE A 44 5.05 13.51 -6.67
CA ILE A 44 5.82 14.57 -5.99
C ILE A 44 5.00 15.24 -4.88
N LYS A 45 3.73 15.53 -5.11
CA LYS A 45 2.84 16.09 -4.08
C LYS A 45 2.72 15.15 -2.88
N ALA A 46 2.49 13.86 -3.11
CA ALA A 46 2.39 12.87 -2.06
C ALA A 46 3.72 12.71 -1.28
N SER A 47 4.86 12.69 -1.99
CA SER A 47 6.19 12.60 -1.37
C SER A 47 6.47 13.79 -0.46
N LYS A 48 6.16 15.00 -0.92
CA LYS A 48 6.36 16.23 -0.11
C LYS A 48 5.56 16.20 1.20
N ILE A 49 4.32 15.69 1.18
CA ILE A 49 3.52 15.54 2.40
C ILE A 49 4.19 14.58 3.38
N GLN A 50 4.76 13.48 2.88
CA GLN A 50 5.46 12.51 3.71
C GLN A 50 6.78 13.09 4.27
N GLU A 51 7.55 13.77 3.44
CA GLU A 51 8.78 14.45 3.86
C GLU A 51 8.51 15.47 4.97
N GLU A 52 7.46 16.27 4.85
CA GLU A 52 7.08 17.24 5.88
C GLU A 52 6.62 16.55 7.17
N ARG A 53 5.85 15.45 7.06
CA ARG A 53 5.41 14.65 8.20
C ARG A 53 6.58 14.13 9.01
N PHE A 54 7.62 13.65 8.35
CA PHE A 54 8.80 13.05 8.99
C PHE A 54 9.97 14.02 9.17
N LYS A 55 9.73 15.31 8.99
CA LYS A 55 10.72 16.35 9.22
C LYS A 55 11.22 16.29 10.67
N GLY A 56 12.51 15.99 10.84
CA GLY A 56 13.12 15.74 12.16
C GLY A 56 13.49 14.29 12.42
N HIS A 57 12.99 13.35 11.62
CA HIS A 57 13.39 11.94 11.67
C HIS A 57 14.44 11.65 10.59
N LYS A 58 15.73 11.59 11.00
CA LYS A 58 16.86 11.48 10.05
C LYS A 58 16.85 10.26 9.11
N LEU A 59 16.15 9.20 9.48
CA LEU A 59 16.17 7.91 8.75
C LEU A 59 14.81 7.51 8.16
N ILE A 60 13.79 8.37 8.29
CA ILE A 60 12.43 8.06 7.86
C ILE A 60 11.95 9.17 6.94
N HIS A 61 11.63 8.81 5.70
CA HIS A 61 11.25 9.73 4.64
C HIS A 61 9.87 9.41 4.03
N CYS A 62 9.33 8.23 4.32
CA CYS A 62 8.03 7.81 3.80
C CYS A 62 7.29 6.90 4.80
N ASN A 63 5.99 6.76 4.60
CA ASN A 63 5.12 5.94 5.46
C ASN A 63 5.61 4.49 5.58
N ALA A 64 6.15 3.92 4.49
CA ALA A 64 6.65 2.54 4.48
C ALA A 64 7.80 2.29 5.47
N GLN A 65 8.51 3.33 5.87
CA GLN A 65 9.63 3.25 6.81
C GLN A 65 9.22 3.48 8.27
N MET A 66 7.94 3.75 8.55
CA MET A 66 7.47 3.95 9.93
C MET A 66 7.73 2.73 10.80
N ILE A 67 8.35 2.96 11.94
CA ILE A 67 8.47 1.99 13.04
C ILE A 67 7.22 2.00 13.91
N SER A 68 7.03 0.99 14.74
CA SER A 68 5.82 0.82 15.56
C SER A 68 5.46 2.05 16.42
N ALA A 69 6.46 2.75 16.97
CA ALA A 69 6.24 3.97 17.75
C ALA A 69 5.61 5.09 16.91
N LEU A 70 6.11 5.30 15.68
CA LEU A 70 5.58 6.31 14.76
C LEU A 70 4.22 5.92 14.20
N MET A 71 3.96 4.62 14.07
CA MET A 71 2.62 4.16 13.69
C MET A 71 1.55 4.52 14.71
N GLN A 72 1.87 4.47 16.00
CA GLN A 72 0.96 4.91 17.05
C GLN A 72 0.72 6.42 17.02
N GLU A 73 1.71 7.20 16.62
CA GLU A 73 1.62 8.65 16.55
C GLU A 73 0.89 9.14 15.29
N TYR A 74 1.28 8.63 14.10
CA TYR A 74 0.81 9.13 12.81
C TYR A 74 -0.27 8.29 12.14
N ALA A 75 -0.45 7.05 12.56
CA ALA A 75 -1.41 6.11 11.99
C ALA A 75 -2.31 5.48 13.07
N ALA A 76 -2.59 6.22 14.15
CA ALA A 76 -3.53 5.78 15.17
C ALA A 76 -4.92 5.65 14.55
N LEU A 77 -5.51 4.47 14.66
CA LEU A 77 -6.85 4.17 14.17
C LEU A 77 -7.88 4.58 15.23
N ASP A 78 -8.96 5.21 14.79
CA ASP A 78 -10.13 5.42 15.62
C ASP A 78 -10.87 4.09 15.92
N ALA A 79 -11.91 4.14 16.76
CA ALA A 79 -12.65 2.95 17.17
C ALA A 79 -13.38 2.27 15.99
N GLU A 80 -13.86 3.07 15.03
CA GLU A 80 -14.58 2.57 13.85
C GLU A 80 -13.61 1.87 12.90
N CYS A 81 -12.52 2.51 12.54
CA CYS A 81 -11.46 1.92 11.70
C CYS A 81 -10.85 0.66 12.34
N THR A 82 -10.65 0.67 13.66
CA THR A 82 -10.18 -0.51 14.40
C THR A 82 -11.15 -1.68 14.28
N THR A 83 -12.45 -1.42 14.33
CA THR A 83 -13.48 -2.47 14.20
C THR A 83 -13.47 -3.05 12.80
N VAL A 84 -13.48 -2.21 11.76
CA VAL A 84 -13.43 -2.64 10.36
C VAL A 84 -12.18 -3.47 10.07
N LEU A 85 -11.03 -3.01 10.53
CA LEU A 85 -9.76 -3.71 10.32
C LEU A 85 -9.72 -5.06 11.06
N ARG A 86 -10.24 -5.11 12.29
CA ARG A 86 -10.34 -6.36 13.06
C ARG A 86 -11.22 -7.39 12.35
N ASP A 87 -12.35 -6.96 11.81
CA ASP A 87 -13.24 -7.83 11.06
C ASP A 87 -12.61 -8.32 9.76
N ALA A 88 -11.90 -7.45 9.04
CA ALA A 88 -11.15 -7.83 7.85
C ALA A 88 -10.06 -8.88 8.16
N ILE A 89 -9.30 -8.67 9.23
CA ILE A 89 -8.26 -9.62 9.68
C ILE A 89 -8.87 -10.99 9.98
N ARG A 90 -10.00 -11.04 10.70
CA ARG A 90 -10.67 -12.29 11.04
C ARG A 90 -11.24 -13.01 9.82
N ARG A 91 -11.93 -12.29 8.92
CA ARG A 91 -12.58 -12.86 7.74
C ARG A 91 -11.58 -13.34 6.68
N LEU A 92 -10.49 -12.58 6.49
CA LEU A 92 -9.50 -12.84 5.46
C LEU A 92 -8.26 -13.58 5.99
N ASN A 93 -8.22 -13.89 7.29
CA ASN A 93 -7.09 -14.53 7.96
C ASN A 93 -5.75 -13.82 7.68
N LEU A 94 -5.75 -12.50 7.81
CA LEU A 94 -4.60 -11.66 7.50
C LEU A 94 -3.49 -11.81 8.54
N SER A 95 -2.25 -11.69 8.10
CA SER A 95 -1.06 -11.72 8.96
C SER A 95 -0.90 -10.41 9.75
N ALA A 96 -0.07 -10.44 10.80
CA ALA A 96 0.35 -9.25 11.52
C ALA A 96 1.07 -8.22 10.61
N ARG A 97 1.77 -8.69 9.57
CA ARG A 97 2.38 -7.83 8.56
C ARG A 97 1.31 -7.11 7.73
N ALA A 98 0.28 -7.81 7.28
CA ALA A 98 -0.83 -7.21 6.55
C ALA A 98 -1.52 -6.11 7.39
N TYR A 99 -1.72 -6.33 8.70
CA TYR A 99 -2.19 -5.28 9.61
C TYR A 99 -1.30 -4.04 9.54
N THR A 100 0.01 -4.20 9.64
CA THR A 100 0.98 -3.10 9.61
C THR A 100 0.94 -2.34 8.28
N VAL A 101 0.82 -3.05 7.15
CA VAL A 101 0.75 -2.45 5.81
C VAL A 101 -0.54 -1.67 5.60
N LEU A 102 -1.68 -2.21 6.06
CA LEU A 102 -2.99 -1.57 5.93
C LEU A 102 -3.16 -0.33 6.82
N SER A 103 -2.37 -0.23 7.90
CA SER A 103 -2.42 0.90 8.83
C SER A 103 -1.47 2.06 8.46
N ARG A 104 -0.61 1.88 7.47
CA ARG A 104 0.35 2.90 6.97
C ARG A 104 -0.24 3.82 5.93
#